data_7c272d9c711eacb71d695c8fe2ac260b
#
_entry.id   7c272d9c711eacb71d695c8fe2ac260b
#
_cell.length_a   1.000
_cell.length_b   1.000
_cell.length_c   1.000
_cell.angle_alpha   90.00
_cell.angle_beta   90.00
_cell.angle_gamma   90.00
#
_symmetry.space_group_name_H-M   'P 1'
#
loop_
_entity.id
_entity.type
_entity.pdbx_description
1 polymer ?
#
loop_
_entity_poly.entity_id
_entity_poly.type
_entity_poly.pdbx_seq_one_letter_code
_entity_poly.pdbx_strand_id
1 'polypeptide(L)'
;MENQPGRLLRLLTVLAEANVNLWAHHIVDATDFGIIHLIVDDPGKAERAVREAGITCSTVDVLQVTVPNEPGGLMKRVLLPLAEAGVNIEYSYAFSGAAQDQAYVVLKVDNAERGQGILSKL
;
A
#
# COMPACT_ATOMS: atom_id res chain seq x y z
N MET A 1 -1.19 13.22 -7.85
CA MET A 1 -0.77 14.45 -7.17
C MET A 1 0.42 15.07 -7.90
N GLU A 2 0.44 16.37 -8.09
CA GLU A 2 1.53 17.02 -8.78
C GLU A 2 2.85 16.87 -8.02
N ASN A 3 3.93 16.65 -8.74
CA ASN A 3 5.25 16.47 -8.16
C ASN A 3 5.91 17.84 -7.92
N GLN A 4 5.59 18.45 -6.78
CA GLN A 4 6.11 19.75 -6.38
C GLN A 4 6.60 19.69 -4.94
N PRO A 5 7.57 20.56 -4.55
CA PRO A 5 8.00 20.63 -3.17
C PRO A 5 6.84 20.89 -2.22
N GLY A 6 6.83 20.22 -1.08
CA GLY A 6 5.79 20.40 -0.07
C GLY A 6 4.49 19.63 -0.30
N ARG A 7 4.36 18.92 -1.40
CA ARG A 7 3.12 18.16 -1.67
C ARG A 7 2.90 17.04 -0.67
N LEU A 8 3.94 16.28 -0.37
CA LEU A 8 3.83 15.22 0.64
C LEU A 8 3.53 15.82 2.00
N LEU A 9 4.20 16.91 2.37
CA LEU A 9 3.94 17.59 3.64
C LEU A 9 2.48 18.04 3.73
N ARG A 10 1.95 18.63 2.67
CA ARG A 10 0.55 19.07 2.64
C ARG A 10 -0.41 17.89 2.84
N LEU A 11 -0.18 16.80 2.13
CA LEU A 11 -1.02 15.61 2.23
C LEU A 11 -1.01 15.04 3.65
N LEU A 12 0.18 14.88 4.23
CA LEU A 12 0.28 14.34 5.58
C LEU A 12 -0.28 15.30 6.63
N THR A 13 -0.20 16.59 6.40
CA THR A 13 -0.82 17.60 7.28
C THR A 13 -2.33 17.47 7.27
N VAL A 14 -2.93 17.30 6.08
CA VAL A 14 -4.38 17.09 5.93
C VAL A 14 -4.82 15.85 6.72
N LEU A 15 -4.08 14.75 6.60
CA LEU A 15 -4.40 13.53 7.31
C LEU A 15 -4.26 13.68 8.82
N ALA A 16 -3.22 14.36 9.28
CA ALA A 16 -2.98 14.58 10.70
C ALA A 16 -4.09 15.45 11.31
N GLU A 17 -4.50 16.51 10.62
CA GLU A 17 -5.59 17.37 11.07
C GLU A 17 -6.92 16.65 11.12
N ALA A 18 -7.12 15.65 10.27
CA ALA A 18 -8.31 14.80 10.28
C ALA A 18 -8.21 13.66 11.30
N ASN A 19 -7.13 13.57 12.04
CA ASN A 19 -6.86 12.52 13.02
C ASN A 19 -6.81 11.13 12.36
N VAL A 20 -6.21 11.05 11.18
CA VAL A 20 -5.96 9.80 10.46
C VAL A 20 -4.51 9.39 10.67
N ASN A 21 -4.29 8.18 11.14
CA ASN A 21 -2.94 7.66 11.34
C ASN A 21 -2.43 6.98 10.06
N LEU A 22 -1.22 7.34 9.68
CA LEU A 22 -0.55 6.78 8.50
C LEU A 22 0.31 5.60 8.93
N TRP A 23 0.02 4.43 8.38
CA TRP A 23 0.81 3.23 8.67
C TRP A 23 1.95 3.03 7.68
N ALA A 24 1.73 3.39 6.43
CA ALA A 24 2.75 3.26 5.39
C ALA A 24 2.44 4.19 4.23
N HIS A 25 3.50 4.57 3.51
CA HIS A 25 3.35 5.34 2.29
C HIS A 25 4.38 4.87 1.26
N HIS A 26 4.04 5.06 -0.02
CA HIS A 26 4.93 4.74 -1.12
C HIS A 26 4.68 5.74 -2.24
N ILE A 27 5.74 6.38 -2.70
CA ILE A 27 5.66 7.39 -3.75
C ILE A 27 6.19 6.80 -5.05
N VAL A 28 5.35 6.88 -6.09
CA VAL A 28 5.78 6.57 -7.46
C VAL A 28 5.90 7.89 -8.19
N ASP A 29 7.10 8.23 -8.59
CA ASP A 29 7.43 9.52 -9.16
C ASP A 29 7.33 9.48 -10.68
N ALA A 30 6.74 10.53 -11.26
CA ALA A 30 6.68 10.75 -12.69
C ALA A 30 7.15 12.18 -12.97
N THR A 31 7.43 12.49 -14.23
CA THR A 31 8.02 13.77 -14.61
C THR A 31 7.20 14.98 -14.14
N ASP A 32 5.88 14.93 -14.33
CA ASP A 32 5.01 16.07 -14.04
C ASP A 32 4.15 15.86 -12.79
N PHE A 33 3.94 14.62 -12.37
CA PHE A 33 3.18 14.33 -11.16
C PHE A 33 3.63 12.99 -10.58
N GLY A 34 3.35 12.81 -9.31
CA GLY A 34 3.59 11.55 -8.62
C GLY A 34 2.30 10.94 -8.13
N ILE A 35 2.35 9.65 -7.91
CA ILE A 35 1.27 8.90 -7.27
C ILE A 35 1.75 8.52 -5.89
N ILE A 36 0.93 8.83 -4.87
CA ILE A 36 1.25 8.48 -3.50
C ILE A 36 0.26 7.42 -3.04
N HIS A 37 0.79 6.26 -2.67
CA HIS A 37 0.00 5.17 -2.10
C HIS A 37 0.09 5.26 -0.59
N LEU A 38 -1.05 5.20 0.09
CA LEU A 38 -1.12 5.33 1.53
C LEU A 38 -1.89 4.16 2.12
N ILE A 39 -1.38 3.65 3.24
CA ILE A 39 -2.11 2.73 4.11
C ILE A 39 -2.42 3.49 5.40
N VAL A 40 -3.69 3.64 5.70
CA VAL A 40 -4.16 4.43 6.83
C VAL A 40 -5.11 3.60 7.69
N ASP A 41 -5.32 4.05 8.93
CA ASP A 41 -6.21 3.37 9.87
C ASP A 41 -7.70 3.52 9.51
N ASP A 42 -8.08 4.61 8.83
CA ASP A 42 -9.47 4.87 8.46
C ASP A 42 -9.53 5.41 7.03
N PRO A 43 -9.61 4.53 6.02
CA PRO A 43 -9.62 4.95 4.62
C PRO A 43 -10.78 5.88 4.23
N GLY A 44 -11.96 5.66 4.78
CA GLY A 44 -13.12 6.52 4.47
C GLY A 44 -12.92 7.94 4.94
N LYS A 45 -12.43 8.11 6.15
CA LYS A 45 -12.14 9.41 6.74
C LYS A 45 -11.01 10.10 6.00
N ALA A 46 -9.96 9.35 5.64
CA ALA A 46 -8.84 9.86 4.88
C ALA A 46 -9.28 10.35 3.51
N GLU A 47 -10.10 9.57 2.80
CA GLU A 47 -10.60 9.97 1.48
C GLU A 47 -11.40 11.26 1.55
N ARG A 48 -12.30 11.39 2.53
CA ARG A 48 -13.07 12.60 2.70
C ARG A 48 -12.19 13.82 2.96
N ALA A 49 -11.24 13.69 3.87
CA ALA A 49 -10.35 14.80 4.21
C ALA A 49 -9.49 15.25 3.03
N VAL A 50 -8.96 14.29 2.28
CA VAL A 50 -8.12 14.58 1.11
C VAL A 50 -8.93 15.24 0.00
N ARG A 51 -10.13 14.75 -0.26
CA ARG A 51 -11.01 15.36 -1.28
C ARG A 51 -11.44 16.77 -0.90
N GLU A 52 -11.75 16.99 0.37
CA GLU A 52 -12.09 18.33 0.86
C GLU A 52 -10.94 19.31 0.72
N ALA A 53 -9.71 18.83 0.76
CA ALA A 53 -8.54 19.65 0.54
C ALA A 53 -8.23 19.91 -0.94
N GLY A 54 -9.07 19.40 -1.84
CA GLY A 54 -8.91 19.60 -3.28
C GLY A 54 -7.92 18.66 -3.94
N ILE A 55 -7.58 17.56 -3.29
CA ILE A 55 -6.62 16.59 -3.81
C ILE A 55 -7.40 15.39 -4.38
N THR A 56 -7.07 15.01 -5.61
CA THR A 56 -7.69 13.86 -6.25
C THR A 56 -7.19 12.57 -5.61
N CYS A 57 -8.12 11.70 -5.23
CA CYS A 57 -7.77 10.42 -4.63
C CYS A 57 -8.83 9.36 -4.93
N SER A 58 -8.45 8.11 -4.76
CA SER A 58 -9.35 6.98 -4.82
C SER A 58 -8.88 5.93 -3.83
N THR A 59 -9.79 5.03 -3.46
CA THR A 59 -9.43 3.87 -2.64
C THR A 59 -9.33 2.65 -3.53
N VAL A 60 -8.39 1.77 -3.24
CA VAL A 60 -8.23 0.50 -3.93
C VAL A 60 -8.02 -0.60 -2.90
N ASP A 61 -8.48 -1.80 -3.25
CA ASP A 61 -8.25 -2.96 -2.41
C ASP A 61 -6.87 -3.53 -2.66
N VAL A 62 -6.13 -3.75 -1.61
CA VAL A 62 -4.80 -4.35 -1.66
C VAL A 62 -4.74 -5.53 -0.71
N LEU A 63 -3.79 -6.41 -0.95
CA LEU A 63 -3.49 -7.52 -0.05
C LEU A 63 -2.37 -7.09 0.88
N GLN A 64 -2.50 -7.43 2.16
CA GLN A 64 -1.43 -7.24 3.12
C GLN A 64 -1.08 -8.60 3.71
N VAL A 65 0.18 -8.97 3.62
CA VAL A 65 0.67 -10.25 4.14
C VAL A 65 1.84 -9.99 5.08
N THR A 66 1.97 -10.86 6.07
CA THR A 66 3.12 -10.85 6.97
C THR A 66 4.03 -11.99 6.57
N VAL A 67 5.29 -11.68 6.31
CA VAL A 67 6.28 -12.68 5.90
C VAL A 67 7.47 -12.65 6.85
N PRO A 68 8.14 -13.81 7.05
CA PRO A 68 9.39 -13.81 7.79
C PRO A 68 10.44 -12.97 7.08
N ASN A 69 11.19 -12.17 7.82
CA ASN A 69 12.29 -11.39 7.28
C ASN A 69 13.52 -12.27 7.13
N GLU A 70 13.51 -13.09 6.09
CA GLU A 70 14.57 -14.05 5.80
C GLU A 70 14.82 -14.12 4.31
N PRO A 71 15.98 -14.59 3.85
CA PRO A 71 16.22 -14.74 2.42
C PRO A 71 15.20 -15.63 1.75
N GLY A 72 14.57 -15.12 0.68
CA GLY A 72 13.58 -15.85 -0.07
C GLY A 72 12.19 -15.94 0.57
N GLY A 73 11.95 -15.30 1.71
CA GLY A 73 10.67 -15.38 2.40
C GLY A 73 9.51 -14.87 1.55
N LEU A 74 9.64 -13.68 1.01
CA LEU A 74 8.60 -13.10 0.15
C LEU A 74 8.41 -13.93 -1.13
N MET A 75 9.49 -14.33 -1.76
CA MET A 75 9.44 -15.10 -3.00
C MET A 75 8.72 -16.42 -2.82
N LYS A 76 9.08 -17.20 -1.83
CA LYS A 76 8.54 -18.54 -1.63
C LYS A 76 7.10 -18.53 -1.12
N ARG A 77 6.79 -17.62 -0.20
CA ARG A 77 5.51 -17.65 0.49
C ARG A 77 4.42 -16.86 -0.22
N VAL A 78 4.78 -15.90 -1.04
CA VAL A 78 3.82 -14.99 -1.64
C VAL A 78 3.93 -14.98 -3.16
N LEU A 79 5.09 -14.62 -3.70
CA LEU A 79 5.21 -14.39 -5.15
C LEU A 79 5.06 -15.66 -5.97
N LEU A 80 5.66 -16.75 -5.52
CA LEU A 80 5.59 -18.01 -6.27
C LEU A 80 4.17 -18.56 -6.34
N PRO A 81 3.42 -18.67 -5.22
CA PRO A 81 2.03 -19.14 -5.30
C PRO A 81 1.15 -18.26 -6.19
N LEU A 82 1.31 -16.95 -6.15
CA LEU A 82 0.53 -16.04 -6.99
C LEU A 82 0.88 -16.21 -8.46
N ALA A 83 2.16 -16.32 -8.78
CA ALA A 83 2.62 -16.50 -10.15
C ALA A 83 2.13 -17.84 -10.73
N GLU A 84 2.19 -18.91 -9.95
CA GLU A 84 1.71 -20.22 -10.39
C GLU A 84 0.21 -20.22 -10.66
N ALA A 85 -0.54 -19.39 -9.96
CA ALA A 85 -1.98 -19.25 -10.16
C ALA A 85 -2.34 -18.22 -11.24
N GLY A 86 -1.36 -17.58 -11.85
CA GLY A 86 -1.59 -16.58 -12.90
C GLY A 86 -2.09 -15.24 -12.39
N VAL A 87 -1.89 -14.94 -11.11
CA VAL A 87 -2.25 -13.64 -10.54
C VAL A 87 -1.09 -12.68 -10.74
N ASN A 88 -1.36 -11.55 -11.39
CA ASN A 88 -0.34 -10.55 -11.68
C ASN A 88 -0.27 -9.51 -10.57
N ILE A 89 0.95 -9.16 -10.18
CA ILE A 89 1.21 -8.12 -9.21
C ILE A 89 1.50 -6.82 -9.95
N GLU A 90 0.64 -5.82 -9.75
CA GLU A 90 0.78 -4.54 -10.40
C GLU A 90 1.81 -3.66 -9.70
N TYR A 91 1.84 -3.70 -8.37
CA TYR A 91 2.89 -3.07 -7.57
C TYR A 91 2.90 -3.69 -6.17
N SER A 92 4.01 -3.51 -5.48
CA SER A 92 4.15 -3.96 -4.10
C SER A 92 5.13 -3.07 -3.35
N TYR A 93 4.97 -3.01 -2.04
CA TYR A 93 5.92 -2.36 -1.16
C TYR A 93 5.82 -2.99 0.22
N ALA A 94 6.86 -2.80 1.02
CA ALA A 94 6.96 -3.41 2.32
C ALA A 94 7.27 -2.39 3.40
N PHE A 95 6.88 -2.70 4.63
CA PHE A 95 7.24 -1.90 5.79
C PHE A 95 7.52 -2.81 6.97
N SER A 96 8.24 -2.28 7.96
CA SER A 96 8.66 -3.06 9.12
C SER A 96 7.47 -3.49 9.96
N GLY A 97 7.44 -4.77 10.33
CA GLY A 97 6.46 -5.28 11.26
C GLY A 97 6.78 -4.92 12.69
N ALA A 98 5.84 -5.19 13.60
CA ALA A 98 6.03 -4.99 15.03
C ALA A 98 7.13 -5.90 15.58
N ALA A 99 7.30 -7.10 15.02
CA ALA A 99 8.38 -8.01 15.35
C ALA A 99 9.55 -7.81 14.41
N GLN A 100 10.78 -7.87 14.93
CA GLN A 100 11.99 -7.61 14.15
C GLN A 100 12.23 -8.62 13.03
N ASP A 101 11.72 -9.83 13.18
CA ASP A 101 11.90 -10.91 12.22
C ASP A 101 10.78 -11.00 11.19
N GLN A 102 9.88 -10.02 11.16
CA GLN A 102 8.74 -9.99 10.25
C GLN A 102 8.70 -8.71 9.44
N ALA A 103 8.13 -8.82 8.24
CA ALA A 103 7.85 -7.69 7.39
C ALA A 103 6.39 -7.76 6.92
N TYR A 104 5.75 -6.60 6.82
CA TYR A 104 4.43 -6.48 6.21
C TYR A 104 4.63 -6.11 4.74
N VAL A 105 3.98 -6.83 3.85
CA VAL A 105 4.06 -6.59 2.41
C VAL A 105 2.68 -6.27 1.90
N VAL A 106 2.58 -5.16 1.17
CA VAL A 106 1.34 -4.73 0.53
C VAL A 106 1.46 -5.05 -0.95
N LEU A 107 0.43 -5.70 -1.50
CA LEU A 107 0.39 -6.12 -2.89
C LEU A 107 -0.89 -5.61 -3.55
N LYS A 108 -0.74 -4.92 -4.68
CA LYS A 108 -1.88 -4.63 -5.54
C LYS A 108 -1.83 -5.64 -6.68
N VAL A 109 -2.85 -6.48 -6.76
CA VAL A 109 -2.94 -7.55 -7.74
C VAL A 109 -4.11 -7.28 -8.69
N ASP A 110 -4.10 -7.92 -9.86
CA ASP A 110 -5.16 -7.77 -10.86
C ASP A 110 -6.49 -8.35 -10.41
N ASN A 111 -6.46 -9.32 -9.48
CA ASN A 111 -7.66 -9.92 -8.91
C ASN A 111 -7.43 -10.14 -7.41
N ALA A 112 -7.84 -9.17 -6.60
CA ALA A 112 -7.62 -9.18 -5.15
C ALA A 112 -8.31 -10.37 -4.47
N GLU A 113 -9.54 -10.69 -4.86
CA GLU A 113 -10.29 -11.79 -4.28
C GLU A 113 -9.59 -13.14 -4.51
N ARG A 114 -9.15 -13.38 -5.74
CA ARG A 114 -8.42 -14.60 -6.07
C ARG A 114 -7.07 -14.68 -5.37
N GLY A 115 -6.35 -13.55 -5.33
CA GLY A 115 -5.08 -13.47 -4.63
C GLY A 115 -5.22 -13.76 -3.15
N GLN A 116 -6.23 -13.19 -2.50
CA GLN A 116 -6.51 -13.45 -1.10
C GLN A 116 -6.82 -14.94 -0.86
N GLY A 117 -7.63 -15.55 -1.74
CA GLY A 117 -7.95 -16.96 -1.64
C GLY A 117 -6.73 -17.86 -1.74
N ILE A 118 -5.79 -17.51 -2.60
CA ILE A 118 -4.54 -18.26 -2.77
C ILE A 118 -3.67 -18.14 -1.53
N LEU A 119 -3.47 -16.91 -1.04
CA LEU A 119 -2.58 -16.66 0.08
C LEU A 119 -3.14 -17.18 1.40
N SER A 120 -4.45 -17.23 1.57
CA SER A 120 -5.07 -17.74 2.79
C SER A 120 -4.94 -19.25 2.95
N LYS A 121 -4.53 -19.97 1.90
CA LYS A 121 -4.30 -21.42 1.96
C LYS A 121 -2.88 -21.81 2.35
N LEU A 122 -2.03 -20.84 2.54
CA LEU A 122 -0.61 -21.08 2.83
C LEU A 122 -0.31 -21.17 4.32
#